data_2a5f845b3c00979d6af5f57a9359761e
#
_entry.id   2a5f845b3c00979d6af5f57a9359761e
#
_cell.length_a   1.000
_cell.length_b   1.000
_cell.length_c   1.000
_cell.angle_alpha   90.00
_cell.angle_beta   90.00
_cell.angle_gamma   90.00
#
_symmetry.space_group_name_H-M   'P 1'
#
loop_
_entity.id
_entity.type
_entity.pdbx_description
1 polymer ?
#
loop_
_entity_poly.entity_id
_entity_poly.type
_entity_poly.pdbx_seq_one_letter_code
_entity_poly.pdbx_strand_id
1 'polypeptide(L)'
;MCSSDLPPAPFDGNPKARAELGLSERELEVLHELAAGRANKEIAARLHVSPNTVKTHVANLFAKLGARRRTEAIARARELGIVK
;
A
#
# COMPACT_ATOMS: atom_id res chain seq x y z
N MET A 1 11.35 1.19 29.04
CA MET A 1 11.10 1.57 28.61
C MET A 1 11.19 1.81 27.77
N CYS A 2 11.33 1.76 27.20
CA CYS A 2 11.12 2.27 26.53
C CYS A 2 10.99 2.02 25.28
N SER A 3 10.10 1.86 24.83
CA SER A 3 9.76 1.60 23.53
C SER A 3 10.13 2.62 22.61
N SER A 4 10.42 3.68 23.13
CA SER A 4 10.89 4.73 22.32
C SER A 4 12.15 4.39 21.62
N ASP A 5 12.66 3.25 21.87
CA ASP A 5 13.86 2.87 21.25
C ASP A 5 13.74 2.46 19.84
N LEU A 6 12.55 2.35 19.35
CA LEU A 6 12.39 1.95 17.96
C LEU A 6 13.04 2.94 17.06
N PRO A 7 13.91 2.47 16.17
CA PRO A 7 14.54 3.39 15.24
C PRO A 7 13.49 3.95 14.30
N PRO A 8 13.52 5.22 14.05
CA PRO A 8 12.58 5.81 13.13
C PRO A 8 12.92 5.37 11.73
N ALA A 9 11.99 4.72 11.09
CA ALA A 9 12.16 4.47 9.69
C ALA A 9 11.96 5.78 8.94
N PRO A 10 12.59 5.96 7.80
CA PRO A 10 12.40 7.17 7.01
C PRO A 10 10.93 7.41 6.73
N PHE A 11 10.20 6.34 6.48
CA PHE A 11 8.78 6.41 6.32
C PHE A 11 8.23 5.01 6.49
N ASP A 12 7.53 4.77 7.57
CA ASP A 12 6.99 3.43 7.80
C ASP A 12 5.48 3.39 7.62
N GLY A 13 4.92 4.42 7.01
CA GLY A 13 3.50 4.48 6.79
C GLY A 13 2.78 4.82 8.07
N ASN A 14 1.51 4.54 8.10
CA ASN A 14 0.70 4.74 9.29
C ASN A 14 0.25 3.37 9.78
N PRO A 15 0.97 2.78 10.72
CA PRO A 15 0.63 1.40 11.14
C PRO A 15 -0.78 1.27 11.67
N LYS A 16 -1.28 2.32 12.30
CA LYS A 16 -2.62 2.30 12.84
C LYS A 16 -3.67 2.26 11.73
N ALA A 17 -3.54 3.13 10.75
CA ALA A 17 -4.47 3.16 9.63
C ALA A 17 -4.37 1.86 8.84
N ARG A 18 -3.15 1.38 8.65
CA ARG A 18 -2.91 0.12 7.94
C ARG A 18 -3.61 -1.04 8.64
N ALA A 19 -3.52 -1.10 9.96
CA ALA A 19 -4.18 -2.16 10.72
C ALA A 19 -5.69 -2.02 10.68
N GLU A 20 -6.20 -0.80 10.75
CA GLU A 20 -7.63 -0.56 10.71
C GLU A 20 -8.23 -0.96 9.36
N LEU A 21 -7.48 -0.76 8.29
CA LEU A 21 -7.93 -1.14 6.96
C LEU A 21 -7.70 -2.62 6.66
N GLY A 22 -6.92 -3.28 7.49
CA GLY A 22 -6.61 -4.68 7.28
C GLY A 22 -5.68 -4.93 6.11
N LEU A 23 -4.76 -4.02 5.87
CA LEU A 23 -3.80 -4.17 4.78
C LEU A 23 -2.72 -5.16 5.14
N SER A 24 -2.47 -6.12 4.26
CA SER A 24 -1.36 -7.05 4.42
C SER A 24 -0.08 -6.39 3.92
N GLU A 25 1.06 -7.01 4.25
CA GLU A 25 2.34 -6.50 3.78
C GLU A 25 2.40 -6.45 2.26
N ARG A 26 1.89 -7.49 1.62
CA ARG A 26 1.91 -7.54 0.16
C ARG A 26 1.03 -6.44 -0.44
N GLU A 27 -0.13 -6.24 0.15
CA GLU A 27 -1.02 -5.17 -0.31
C GLU A 27 -0.36 -3.81 -0.13
N LEU A 28 0.34 -3.62 0.98
CA LEU A 28 1.05 -2.39 1.22
C LEU A 28 2.15 -2.17 0.19
N GLU A 29 2.89 -3.22 -0.16
CA GLU A 29 3.91 -3.12 -1.20
C GLU A 29 3.30 -2.71 -2.53
N VAL A 30 2.18 -3.34 -2.88
CA VAL A 30 1.49 -2.99 -4.12
C VAL A 30 1.04 -1.53 -4.09
N LEU A 31 0.52 -1.09 -2.97
CA LEU A 31 0.07 0.29 -2.83
C LEU A 31 1.23 1.28 -3.01
N HIS A 32 2.37 0.99 -2.43
CA HIS A 32 3.56 1.83 -2.60
C HIS A 32 3.99 1.90 -4.06
N GLU A 33 3.93 0.78 -4.76
CA GLU A 33 4.29 0.76 -6.17
C GLU A 33 3.29 1.55 -7.01
N LEU A 34 2.02 1.45 -6.66
CA LEU A 34 0.99 2.24 -7.35
C LEU A 34 1.23 3.73 -7.15
N ALA A 35 1.57 4.12 -5.94
CA ALA A 35 1.86 5.52 -5.63
C ALA A 35 3.09 6.01 -6.39
N ALA A 36 4.00 5.11 -6.69
CA ALA A 36 5.18 5.45 -7.47
C ALA A 36 4.89 5.54 -8.98
N GLY A 37 3.66 5.22 -9.38
CA GLY A 37 3.26 5.33 -10.77
C GLY A 37 3.54 4.11 -11.62
N ARG A 38 3.75 2.96 -10.99
CA ARG A 38 4.08 1.75 -11.74
C ARG A 38 2.82 1.06 -12.22
N ALA A 39 2.92 0.42 -13.40
CA ALA A 39 1.82 -0.37 -13.94
C ALA A 39 1.78 -1.73 -13.26
N ASN A 40 0.63 -2.39 -13.32
CA ASN A 40 0.48 -3.72 -12.74
C ASN A 40 1.55 -4.69 -13.22
N LYS A 41 1.89 -4.62 -14.49
CA LYS A 41 2.90 -5.48 -15.08
C LYS A 41 4.26 -5.27 -14.42
N GLU A 42 4.61 -4.00 -14.17
CA GLU A 42 5.86 -3.67 -13.51
C GLU A 42 5.85 -4.12 -12.06
N ILE A 43 4.73 -3.92 -11.39
CA ILE A 43 4.59 -4.34 -10.01
C ILE A 43 4.77 -5.86 -9.92
N ALA A 44 4.14 -6.58 -10.83
CA ALA A 44 4.24 -8.03 -10.86
C ALA A 44 5.70 -8.49 -10.99
N ALA A 45 6.44 -7.85 -11.86
CA ALA A 45 7.84 -8.18 -12.06
C ALA A 45 8.65 -7.89 -10.81
N ARG A 46 8.40 -6.76 -10.18
CA ARG A 46 9.16 -6.36 -9.00
C ARG A 46 8.86 -7.24 -7.78
N LEU A 47 7.64 -7.71 -7.67
CA LEU A 47 7.23 -8.53 -6.53
C LEU A 47 7.32 -10.03 -6.84
N HIS A 48 7.73 -10.39 -8.04
CA HIS A 48 7.86 -11.78 -8.47
C HIS A 48 6.53 -12.54 -8.37
N VAL A 49 5.47 -11.88 -8.80
CA VAL A 49 4.13 -12.48 -8.84
C VAL A 49 3.53 -12.26 -10.22
N SER A 50 2.43 -12.94 -10.51
CA SER A 50 1.78 -12.77 -11.80
C SER A 50 0.98 -11.47 -11.84
N PRO A 51 0.76 -10.90 -13.02
CA PRO A 51 -0.08 -9.72 -13.14
C PRO A 51 -1.50 -9.93 -12.61
N ASN A 52 -2.03 -11.15 -12.73
CA ASN A 52 -3.35 -11.45 -12.18
C ASN A 52 -3.36 -11.32 -10.67
N THR A 53 -2.29 -11.76 -10.02
CA THR A 53 -2.16 -11.63 -8.57
C THR A 53 -2.14 -10.14 -8.18
N VAL A 54 -1.42 -9.33 -8.95
CA VAL A 54 -1.38 -7.89 -8.69
C VAL A 54 -2.78 -7.30 -8.84
N LYS A 55 -3.51 -7.69 -9.87
CA LYS A 55 -4.88 -7.22 -10.07
C LYS A 55 -5.76 -7.53 -8.86
N THR A 56 -5.61 -8.73 -8.32
CA THR A 56 -6.37 -9.12 -7.13
C THR A 56 -6.02 -8.23 -5.94
N HIS A 57 -4.73 -8.01 -5.72
CA HIS A 57 -4.29 -7.13 -4.63
C HIS A 57 -4.81 -5.71 -4.83
N VAL A 58 -4.76 -5.22 -6.05
CA VAL A 58 -5.24 -3.87 -6.36
C VAL A 58 -6.73 -3.76 -6.08
N ALA A 59 -7.50 -4.76 -6.49
CA ALA A 59 -8.94 -4.77 -6.24
C ALA A 59 -9.24 -4.74 -4.74
N ASN A 60 -8.50 -5.53 -3.97
CA ASN A 60 -8.66 -5.56 -2.52
C ASN A 60 -8.29 -4.21 -1.90
N LEU A 61 -7.22 -3.61 -2.39
CA LEU A 61 -6.80 -2.30 -1.92
C LEU A 61 -7.89 -1.26 -2.16
N PHE A 62 -8.44 -1.26 -3.35
CA PHE A 62 -9.48 -0.29 -3.69
C PHE A 62 -10.68 -0.46 -2.75
N ALA A 63 -11.08 -1.70 -2.52
CA ALA A 63 -12.19 -1.96 -1.61
C ALA A 63 -11.89 -1.49 -0.19
N LYS A 64 -10.69 -1.77 0.30
CA LYS A 64 -10.30 -1.39 1.65
C LYS A 64 -10.16 0.12 1.81
N LEU A 65 -9.71 0.80 0.78
CA LEU A 65 -9.56 2.26 0.82
C LEU A 65 -10.83 2.99 0.46
N GLY A 66 -11.85 2.27 0.01
CA GLY A 66 -13.07 2.90 -0.43
C GLY A 66 -12.89 3.69 -1.71
N ALA A 67 -11.96 3.24 -2.56
CA ALA A 67 -11.63 3.94 -3.79
C ALA A 67 -12.13 3.15 -4.99
N ARG A 68 -12.40 3.85 -6.05
CA ARG A 68 -12.84 3.23 -7.29
C ARG A 68 -11.78 3.30 -8.38
N ARG A 69 -10.81 4.16 -8.20
CA ARG A 69 -9.77 4.40 -9.20
C ARG A 69 -8.42 4.41 -8.53
N ARG A 70 -7.40 4.19 -9.33
CA ARG A 70 -6.02 4.23 -8.86
C ARG A 70 -5.69 5.58 -8.21
N THR A 71 -6.03 6.68 -8.87
CA THR A 71 -5.74 8.00 -8.33
C THR A 71 -6.44 8.24 -7.01
N GLU A 72 -7.68 7.76 -6.91
CA GLU A 72 -8.44 7.90 -5.68
C GLU A 72 -7.81 7.08 -4.57
N ALA A 73 -7.38 5.86 -4.89
CA ALA A 73 -6.74 5.00 -3.92
C ALA A 73 -5.45 5.63 -3.40
N ILE A 74 -4.65 6.18 -4.30
CA ILE A 74 -3.39 6.82 -3.94
C ILE A 74 -3.67 8.05 -3.07
N ALA A 75 -4.66 8.85 -3.44
CA ALA A 75 -5.00 10.03 -2.67
C ALA A 75 -5.46 9.65 -1.26
N ARG A 76 -6.28 8.62 -1.15
CA ARG A 76 -6.73 8.13 0.15
C ARG A 76 -5.55 7.67 1.00
N ALA A 77 -4.65 6.91 0.38
CA ALA A 77 -3.50 6.41 1.10
C ALA A 77 -2.62 7.55 1.60
N ARG A 78 -2.48 8.60 0.82
CA ARG A 78 -1.71 9.76 1.24
C ARG A 78 -2.39 10.51 2.39
N GLU A 79 -3.71 10.62 2.33
CA GLU A 79 -4.47 11.25 3.39
C GLU A 79 -4.32 10.48 4.70
N LEU A 80 -4.27 9.18 4.61
CA LEU A 80 -4.13 8.32 5.78
C LEU A 80 -2.68 8.20 6.24
N GLY A 81 -1.75 8.75 5.49
CA GLY A 81 -0.35 8.67 5.84
C GLY A 81 0.28 7.31 5.58
N ILE A 82 -0.36 6.48 4.77
CA ILE A 82 0.16 5.15 4.46
C ILE A 82 1.28 5.24 3.42
N VAL A 83 1.15 6.16 2.48
CA VAL A 83 2.20 6.41 1.49
C VAL A 83 2.51 7.90 1.50
N LYS A 84 3.67 8.23 0.98
CA LYS A 84 4.11 9.62 0.92
C LYS A 84 3.32 10.45 -0.07
#